data_8cc118fd0a4a6a11653a3c458967c2f4
#
_entry.id   8cc118fd0a4a6a11653a3c458967c2f4
#
_cell.length_a   1.000
_cell.length_b   1.000
_cell.length_c   1.000
_cell.angle_alpha   90.00
_cell.angle_beta   90.00
_cell.angle_gamma   90.00
#
_symmetry.space_group_name_H-M   'P 1'
#
loop_
_entity.id
_entity.type
_entity.pdbx_description
1 polymer ?
#
loop_
_entity_poly.entity_id
_entity_poly.type
_entity_poly.pdbx_seq_one_letter_code
_entity_poly.pdbx_strand_id
1 'polypeptide(L)'
;PRLADAQFDTADDDDDSLEQRIIRFAELSCQKWNGLRQNSNVVSRTALLKALLIAADVAGSALTADGQRPAEWIPRELSARITPELLMPIISKGTKGKEPLPFQRAVGASDKPTTIVIAGCGNGKTTAAYLWAQRHATGRKLWFTYPTTGTASAGYQGYLYDHPDLLSTLMHGRSEVDLQAMQGTAEDDRDDEPLRLESLRAWGKQAIVCTVDTVLGLLQNQRRPLFSFPAIAAGAFVFDEIHSYDARLFGSLLRFLQMFPGVRVLLMSASIPPSRMKVLRELLGDRAGDEIRGDEQMEGHQRYQFEPRDSAESCRMDVTAALAAGMKVLWVCNTVGDAIQTARDAKQWSGVASERIIVYHSRFRYRDRVKRQKQVIAEFEYYTDGEKKGQRVKPGPSLVISTQVCEMSLDISADLMLTAECPLPALVQRLGRLNRYATDDDPWPCLVYPFQGDPYNEKAEWVQTRGDYRASMGAARAAVRELAGQPCSQRDLAERLDGMVDTEQFETFSAWLDDGWLTEASQLRGGDTGITLIREDDLDEIERELGPESSKPSKWTSRLLVPWTIPMLYRRGFQPMRQAGGYPVAARGSVAYSVEEGATWRTNTN
;
A
#
# COMPACT_ATOMS: atom_id res chain seq x y z
N PRO A 1 5.23 40.46 -4.63
CA PRO A 1 6.47 41.15 -4.33
C PRO A 1 7.56 40.52 -5.18
N ARG A 2 8.26 41.34 -5.95
CA ARG A 2 9.36 40.90 -6.83
C ARG A 2 10.49 40.40 -5.91
N LEU A 3 11.04 39.22 -6.18
CA LEU A 3 12.29 38.75 -5.58
C LEU A 3 13.47 39.73 -5.78
N ALA A 4 13.31 40.69 -6.71
CA ALA A 4 14.27 41.72 -7.00
C ALA A 4 14.37 42.83 -5.94
N ASP A 5 13.41 42.96 -5.02
CA ASP A 5 13.44 44.00 -3.98
C ASP A 5 14.02 43.52 -2.63
N ALA A 6 14.58 42.29 -2.58
CA ALA A 6 15.49 41.91 -1.51
C ALA A 6 16.85 42.49 -1.80
N GLN A 7 17.03 43.80 -1.56
CA GLN A 7 18.36 44.35 -1.38
C GLN A 7 19.00 43.62 -0.21
N PHE A 8 19.94 42.73 -0.52
CA PHE A 8 20.92 42.26 0.44
C PHE A 8 21.76 43.50 0.74
N ASP A 9 21.54 44.08 1.89
CA ASP A 9 22.38 45.12 2.42
C ASP A 9 23.75 44.46 2.65
N THR A 10 24.66 44.66 1.70
CA THR A 10 26.03 44.16 1.72
C THR A 10 26.95 45.16 2.43
N ALA A 11 26.37 46.03 3.26
CA ALA A 11 27.15 46.95 4.08
C ALA A 11 27.65 46.22 5.32
N ASP A 12 28.93 45.99 5.34
CA ASP A 12 29.83 45.84 6.46
C ASP A 12 29.55 44.69 7.45
N ASP A 13 30.07 43.50 7.14
CA ASP A 13 30.69 42.61 8.14
C ASP A 13 31.57 41.57 7.41
N ASP A 14 32.79 41.98 7.03
CA ASP A 14 33.79 41.11 6.39
C ASP A 14 34.42 40.09 7.36
N ASP A 15 33.95 40.04 8.62
CA ASP A 15 34.54 39.23 9.69
C ASP A 15 33.68 38.01 10.09
N ASP A 16 32.46 37.87 9.56
CA ASP A 16 31.62 36.73 9.88
C ASP A 16 32.06 35.47 9.11
N SER A 17 32.30 34.39 9.82
CA SER A 17 32.57 33.09 9.21
C SER A 17 31.40 32.65 8.32
N LEU A 18 31.68 31.84 7.28
CA LEU A 18 30.64 31.28 6.40
C LEU A 18 29.51 30.62 7.21
N GLU A 19 29.84 29.98 8.32
CA GLU A 19 28.89 29.33 9.21
C GLU A 19 27.96 30.36 9.89
N GLN A 20 28.48 31.48 10.39
CA GLN A 20 27.67 32.56 10.98
C GLN A 20 26.75 33.21 9.94
N ARG A 21 27.22 33.39 8.72
CA ARG A 21 26.39 33.92 7.62
C ARG A 21 25.25 32.98 7.24
N ILE A 22 25.48 31.66 7.23
CA ILE A 22 24.45 30.64 6.99
C ILE A 22 23.42 30.65 8.12
N ILE A 23 23.85 30.69 9.40
CA ILE A 23 22.96 30.74 10.55
C ILE A 23 22.07 32.00 10.48
N ARG A 24 22.68 33.17 10.27
CA ARG A 24 21.93 34.44 10.15
C ARG A 24 20.91 34.41 9.01
N PHE A 25 21.29 33.86 7.84
CA PHE A 25 20.37 33.69 6.72
C PHE A 25 19.20 32.76 7.08
N ALA A 26 19.46 31.65 7.77
CA ALA A 26 18.43 30.72 8.22
C ALA A 26 17.47 31.36 9.21
N GLU A 27 17.98 32.13 10.18
CA GLU A 27 17.17 32.85 11.16
C GLU A 27 16.26 33.90 10.51
N LEU A 28 16.81 34.72 9.60
CA LEU A 28 16.03 35.72 8.86
C LEU A 28 14.96 35.08 7.97
N SER A 29 15.28 33.95 7.35
CA SER A 29 14.35 33.20 6.53
C SER A 29 13.22 32.62 7.37
N CYS A 30 13.54 32.10 8.55
CA CYS A 30 12.56 31.59 9.51
C CYS A 30 11.63 32.70 10.03
N GLN A 31 12.18 33.86 10.39
CA GLN A 31 11.40 35.02 10.81
C GLN A 31 10.44 35.50 9.72
N LYS A 32 10.93 35.64 8.48
CA LYS A 32 10.07 36.01 7.33
C LYS A 32 8.97 35.00 7.10
N TRP A 33 9.28 33.70 7.14
CA TRP A 33 8.29 32.63 6.99
C TRP A 33 7.23 32.69 8.09
N ASN A 34 7.61 32.90 9.34
CA ASN A 34 6.68 33.00 10.46
C ASN A 34 5.67 34.14 10.31
N GLY A 35 6.07 35.24 9.65
CA GLY A 35 5.15 36.32 9.30
C GLY A 35 4.21 35.94 8.12
N LEU A 36 4.71 35.20 7.15
CA LEU A 36 3.96 34.84 5.94
C LEU A 36 2.98 33.69 6.14
N ARG A 37 3.29 32.73 7.04
CA ARG A 37 2.48 31.50 7.26
C ARG A 37 1.07 31.75 7.75
N GLN A 38 0.78 32.95 8.25
CA GLN A 38 -0.58 33.34 8.64
C GLN A 38 -1.51 33.53 7.43
N ASN A 39 -0.93 33.67 6.21
CA ASN A 39 -1.71 33.81 4.99
C ASN A 39 -1.66 32.49 4.18
N SER A 40 -2.76 31.75 4.19
CA SER A 40 -2.86 30.44 3.53
C SER A 40 -2.55 30.47 2.03
N ASN A 41 -2.91 31.56 1.33
CA ASN A 41 -2.60 31.74 -0.09
C ASN A 41 -1.10 31.90 -0.33
N VAL A 42 -0.39 32.62 0.55
CA VAL A 42 1.08 32.78 0.45
C VAL A 42 1.77 31.46 0.73
N VAL A 43 1.34 30.73 1.77
CA VAL A 43 1.85 29.39 2.10
C VAL A 43 1.72 28.45 0.90
N SER A 44 0.51 28.36 0.33
CA SER A 44 0.24 27.48 -0.81
C SER A 44 1.11 27.83 -2.03
N ARG A 45 1.21 29.11 -2.37
CA ARG A 45 2.04 29.57 -3.50
C ARG A 45 3.51 29.28 -3.27
N THR A 46 4.03 29.51 -2.07
CA THR A 46 5.43 29.25 -1.72
C THR A 46 5.74 27.76 -1.80
N ALA A 47 4.86 26.90 -1.26
CA ALA A 47 5.02 25.46 -1.35
C ALA A 47 5.02 24.95 -2.80
N LEU A 48 4.11 25.44 -3.64
CA LEU A 48 4.06 25.10 -5.07
C LEU A 48 5.33 25.54 -5.80
N LEU A 49 5.79 26.78 -5.59
CA LEU A 49 7.02 27.29 -6.19
C LEU A 49 8.25 26.50 -5.75
N LYS A 50 8.35 26.15 -4.46
CA LYS A 50 9.41 25.28 -3.92
C LYS A 50 9.44 23.94 -4.65
N ALA A 51 8.31 23.26 -4.77
CA ALA A 51 8.22 21.97 -5.45
C ALA A 51 8.60 22.07 -6.93
N LEU A 52 8.15 23.12 -7.64
CA LEU A 52 8.51 23.36 -9.05
C LEU A 52 10.00 23.63 -9.22
N LEU A 53 10.61 24.45 -8.35
CA LEU A 53 12.04 24.74 -8.40
C LEU A 53 12.88 23.50 -8.16
N ILE A 54 12.52 22.68 -7.15
CA ILE A 54 13.21 21.41 -6.87
C ILE A 54 13.07 20.46 -8.08
N ALA A 55 11.88 20.32 -8.65
CA ALA A 55 11.66 19.47 -9.81
C ALA A 55 12.43 19.96 -11.05
N ALA A 56 12.51 21.27 -11.28
CA ALA A 56 13.26 21.88 -12.38
C ALA A 56 14.77 21.69 -12.23
N ASP A 57 15.31 21.88 -11.03
CA ASP A 57 16.73 21.66 -10.72
C ASP A 57 17.13 20.19 -10.96
N VAL A 58 16.30 19.27 -10.45
CA VAL A 58 16.52 17.82 -10.64
C VAL A 58 16.44 17.44 -12.12
N ALA A 59 15.46 17.95 -12.85
CA ALA A 59 15.35 17.67 -14.28
C ALA A 59 16.52 18.25 -15.06
N GLY A 60 16.91 19.48 -14.77
CA GLY A 60 18.06 20.14 -15.41
C GLY A 60 19.37 19.37 -15.21
N SER A 61 19.64 18.95 -13.99
CA SER A 61 20.89 18.25 -13.68
C SER A 61 20.88 16.79 -14.16
N ALA A 62 19.81 16.03 -13.89
CA ALA A 62 19.75 14.62 -14.23
C ALA A 62 19.63 14.35 -15.72
N LEU A 63 18.78 15.09 -16.44
CA LEU A 63 18.62 14.93 -17.89
C LEU A 63 19.88 15.33 -18.65
N THR A 64 20.57 16.39 -18.21
CA THR A 64 21.83 16.80 -18.83
C THR A 64 22.93 15.76 -18.62
N ALA A 65 23.00 15.17 -17.42
CA ALA A 65 23.93 14.08 -17.13
C ALA A 65 23.66 12.82 -17.97
N ASP A 66 22.38 12.57 -18.30
CA ASP A 66 21.93 11.47 -19.18
C ASP A 66 21.98 11.82 -20.67
N GLY A 67 22.59 12.95 -21.04
CA GLY A 67 22.74 13.41 -22.44
C GLY A 67 21.45 13.90 -23.09
N GLN A 68 20.37 14.08 -22.33
CA GLN A 68 19.09 14.62 -22.80
C GLN A 68 19.12 16.16 -22.81
N ARG A 69 18.29 16.76 -23.68
CA ARG A 69 18.06 18.21 -23.69
C ARG A 69 16.81 18.58 -22.92
N PRO A 70 16.89 19.15 -21.70
CA PRO A 70 15.73 19.45 -20.87
C PRO A 70 14.65 20.27 -21.59
N ALA A 71 15.05 21.27 -22.40
CA ALA A 71 14.12 22.14 -23.13
C ALA A 71 13.22 21.39 -24.14
N GLU A 72 13.72 20.30 -24.74
CA GLU A 72 12.98 19.46 -25.68
C GLU A 72 12.24 18.32 -24.96
N TRP A 73 12.90 17.73 -23.97
CA TRP A 73 12.41 16.57 -23.23
C TRP A 73 11.18 16.92 -22.36
N ILE A 74 11.26 17.98 -21.56
CA ILE A 74 10.22 18.35 -20.60
C ILE A 74 8.86 18.58 -21.26
N PRO A 75 8.71 19.43 -22.29
CA PRO A 75 7.41 19.64 -22.94
C PRO A 75 6.86 18.35 -23.56
N ARG A 76 7.71 17.55 -24.20
CA ARG A 76 7.34 16.28 -24.82
C ARG A 76 6.76 15.30 -23.78
N GLU A 77 7.50 15.04 -22.71
CA GLU A 77 7.08 14.08 -21.68
C GLU A 77 5.84 14.56 -20.89
N LEU A 78 5.81 15.83 -20.54
CA LEU A 78 4.65 16.39 -19.86
C LEU A 78 3.39 16.45 -20.75
N SER A 79 3.50 16.31 -22.06
CA SER A 79 2.35 16.25 -22.96
C SER A 79 1.60 14.92 -22.92
N ALA A 80 2.21 13.84 -22.40
CA ALA A 80 1.56 12.54 -22.29
C ALA A 80 0.31 12.61 -21.40
N ARG A 81 -0.86 12.30 -21.95
CA ARG A 81 -2.18 12.39 -21.29
C ARG A 81 -3.03 11.18 -21.61
N ILE A 82 -3.94 10.85 -20.70
CA ILE A 82 -4.99 9.84 -20.93
C ILE A 82 -5.95 10.33 -22.02
N THR A 83 -6.35 9.40 -22.90
CA THR A 83 -7.53 9.53 -23.74
C THR A 83 -8.53 8.42 -23.38
N PRO A 84 -9.84 8.60 -23.63
CA PRO A 84 -10.86 7.61 -23.28
C PRO A 84 -10.59 6.24 -23.92
N GLU A 85 -10.08 6.23 -25.14
CA GLU A 85 -9.84 5.03 -25.97
C GLU A 85 -8.78 4.12 -25.33
N LEU A 86 -7.76 4.70 -24.70
CA LEU A 86 -6.68 3.97 -24.04
C LEU A 86 -7.17 3.13 -22.84
N LEU A 87 -8.28 3.52 -22.23
CA LEU A 87 -8.85 2.83 -21.08
C LEU A 87 -9.88 1.78 -21.46
N MET A 88 -10.43 1.80 -22.67
CA MET A 88 -11.46 0.86 -23.14
C MET A 88 -11.06 -0.62 -23.03
N PRO A 89 -9.84 -1.04 -23.43
CA PRO A 89 -9.43 -2.44 -23.31
C PRO A 89 -9.40 -2.91 -21.85
N ILE A 90 -8.94 -2.03 -20.93
CA ILE A 90 -8.86 -2.32 -19.49
C ILE A 90 -10.27 -2.48 -18.91
N ILE A 91 -11.19 -1.58 -19.27
CA ILE A 91 -12.58 -1.62 -18.84
C ILE A 91 -13.26 -2.89 -19.37
N SER A 92 -13.08 -3.20 -20.65
CA SER A 92 -13.64 -4.41 -21.29
C SER A 92 -13.14 -5.70 -20.63
N LYS A 93 -11.83 -5.77 -20.30
CA LYS A 93 -11.27 -6.88 -19.53
C LYS A 93 -11.91 -6.97 -18.14
N GLY A 94 -12.06 -5.84 -17.43
CA GLY A 94 -12.66 -5.79 -16.11
C GLY A 94 -14.14 -6.16 -16.06
N THR A 95 -14.91 -5.78 -17.09
CA THR A 95 -16.33 -6.16 -17.23
C THR A 95 -16.52 -7.53 -17.86
N LYS A 96 -15.43 -8.19 -18.34
CA LYS A 96 -15.48 -9.43 -19.13
C LYS A 96 -16.39 -9.30 -20.37
N GLY A 97 -16.37 -8.13 -21.00
CA GLY A 97 -17.19 -7.80 -22.16
C GLY A 97 -18.70 -7.66 -21.88
N LYS A 98 -19.09 -7.64 -20.60
CA LYS A 98 -20.49 -7.41 -20.18
C LYS A 98 -20.74 -5.94 -19.90
N GLU A 99 -22.02 -5.57 -19.76
CA GLU A 99 -22.42 -4.26 -19.26
C GLU A 99 -21.86 -4.04 -17.84
N PRO A 100 -21.31 -2.85 -17.54
CA PRO A 100 -20.89 -2.50 -16.20
C PRO A 100 -22.06 -2.57 -15.20
N LEU A 101 -21.77 -2.95 -13.96
CA LEU A 101 -22.76 -2.97 -12.88
C LEU A 101 -23.35 -1.57 -12.63
N PRO A 102 -24.57 -1.47 -12.07
CA PRO A 102 -25.22 -0.17 -11.83
C PRO A 102 -24.33 0.81 -11.07
N PHE A 103 -23.69 0.37 -9.98
CA PHE A 103 -22.79 1.23 -9.20
C PHE A 103 -21.55 1.65 -10.01
N GLN A 104 -20.98 0.76 -10.85
CA GLN A 104 -19.83 1.09 -11.71
C GLN A 104 -20.18 2.19 -12.72
N ARG A 105 -21.39 2.12 -13.30
CA ARG A 105 -21.91 3.18 -14.18
C ARG A 105 -22.09 4.48 -13.41
N ALA A 106 -22.64 4.43 -12.19
CA ALA A 106 -22.81 5.61 -11.34
C ALA A 106 -21.46 6.28 -11.02
N VAL A 107 -20.43 5.49 -10.73
CA VAL A 107 -19.06 5.98 -10.51
C VAL A 107 -18.50 6.65 -11.76
N GLY A 108 -18.65 6.03 -12.94
CA GLY A 108 -18.23 6.59 -14.22
C GLY A 108 -19.01 7.84 -14.62
N ALA A 109 -20.27 7.97 -14.20
CA ALA A 109 -21.13 9.11 -14.47
C ALA A 109 -20.98 10.28 -13.50
N SER A 110 -20.31 10.09 -12.35
CA SER A 110 -20.08 11.17 -11.39
C SER A 110 -19.48 12.40 -12.05
N ASP A 111 -19.97 13.59 -11.73
CA ASP A 111 -19.48 14.86 -12.27
C ASP A 111 -18.70 15.70 -11.24
N LYS A 112 -18.71 15.29 -10.00
CA LYS A 112 -18.07 16.00 -8.89
C LYS A 112 -16.54 15.91 -8.94
N PRO A 113 -15.82 16.92 -8.47
CA PRO A 113 -14.37 16.88 -8.35
C PRO A 113 -13.86 15.70 -7.52
N THR A 114 -14.56 15.37 -6.43
CA THR A 114 -14.26 14.21 -5.60
C THR A 114 -15.44 13.24 -5.63
N THR A 115 -15.17 11.98 -5.97
CA THR A 115 -16.13 10.88 -5.94
C THR A 115 -15.76 9.94 -4.80
N ILE A 116 -16.72 9.53 -3.97
CA ILE A 116 -16.52 8.60 -2.85
C ILE A 116 -17.25 7.30 -3.16
N VAL A 117 -16.54 6.18 -3.10
CA VAL A 117 -17.07 4.84 -3.38
C VAL A 117 -16.87 3.93 -2.18
N ILE A 118 -17.95 3.36 -1.68
CA ILE A 118 -17.94 2.34 -0.62
C ILE A 118 -18.50 1.06 -1.22
N ALA A 119 -17.62 0.08 -1.46
CA ALA A 119 -18.04 -1.20 -2.03
C ALA A 119 -17.19 -2.34 -1.47
N GLY A 120 -17.83 -3.43 -1.12
CA GLY A 120 -17.20 -4.60 -0.52
C GLY A 120 -16.12 -5.23 -1.41
N CYS A 121 -15.39 -6.18 -0.85
CA CYS A 121 -14.37 -6.92 -1.59
C CYS A 121 -15.01 -7.76 -2.71
N GLY A 122 -14.39 -7.76 -3.90
CA GLY A 122 -14.88 -8.54 -5.05
C GLY A 122 -15.93 -7.86 -5.91
N ASN A 123 -16.47 -6.70 -5.51
CA ASN A 123 -17.55 -6.00 -6.26
C ASN A 123 -17.07 -5.27 -7.53
N GLY A 124 -15.78 -5.35 -7.90
CA GLY A 124 -15.28 -4.73 -9.11
C GLY A 124 -15.01 -3.22 -8.99
N LYS A 125 -14.60 -2.75 -7.80
CA LYS A 125 -14.15 -1.36 -7.54
C LYS A 125 -13.13 -0.86 -8.56
N THR A 126 -12.13 -1.69 -8.90
CA THR A 126 -11.07 -1.31 -9.83
C THR A 126 -11.61 -1.02 -11.23
N THR A 127 -12.59 -1.80 -11.72
CA THR A 127 -13.27 -1.53 -12.99
C THR A 127 -14.05 -0.21 -12.93
N ALA A 128 -14.74 0.07 -11.81
CA ALA A 128 -15.40 1.35 -11.57
C ALA A 128 -14.41 2.52 -11.61
N ALA A 129 -13.20 2.34 -11.05
CA ALA A 129 -12.15 3.35 -11.08
C ALA A 129 -11.67 3.67 -12.50
N TYR A 130 -11.54 2.68 -13.39
CA TYR A 130 -11.20 2.94 -14.79
C TYR A 130 -12.34 3.60 -15.57
N LEU A 131 -13.60 3.28 -15.27
CA LEU A 131 -14.76 4.01 -15.81
C LEU A 131 -14.76 5.48 -15.34
N TRP A 132 -14.47 5.73 -14.07
CA TRP A 132 -14.30 7.09 -13.55
C TRP A 132 -13.13 7.81 -14.24
N ALA A 133 -11.98 7.12 -14.39
CA ALA A 133 -10.80 7.68 -15.02
C ALA A 133 -11.05 8.05 -16.49
N GLN A 134 -11.87 7.32 -17.22
CA GLN A 134 -12.25 7.63 -18.59
C GLN A 134 -12.86 9.05 -18.71
N ARG A 135 -13.61 9.50 -17.72
CA ARG A 135 -14.17 10.86 -17.67
C ARG A 135 -13.23 11.88 -17.05
N HIS A 136 -12.64 11.55 -15.89
CA HIS A 136 -11.95 12.51 -15.03
C HIS A 136 -10.44 12.61 -15.29
N ALA A 137 -9.82 11.55 -15.83
CA ALA A 137 -8.41 11.54 -16.17
C ALA A 137 -8.14 11.93 -17.64
N THR A 138 -9.17 12.02 -18.49
CA THR A 138 -9.01 12.50 -19.88
C THR A 138 -8.36 13.88 -19.91
N GLY A 139 -7.30 14.03 -20.70
CA GLY A 139 -6.48 15.23 -20.77
C GLY A 139 -5.55 15.42 -19.56
N ARG A 140 -5.42 14.44 -18.69
CA ARG A 140 -4.61 14.43 -17.47
C ARG A 140 -3.73 13.19 -17.42
N LYS A 141 -2.93 13.05 -16.34
CA LYS A 141 -2.24 11.83 -15.98
C LYS A 141 -3.08 11.09 -14.93
N LEU A 142 -3.18 9.77 -15.05
CA LEU A 142 -3.88 8.94 -14.05
C LEU A 142 -2.89 8.46 -12.99
N TRP A 143 -3.10 8.82 -11.75
CA TRP A 143 -2.40 8.29 -10.59
C TRP A 143 -3.30 7.31 -9.85
N PHE A 144 -2.96 6.02 -9.92
CA PHE A 144 -3.68 4.99 -9.19
C PHE A 144 -2.84 4.57 -7.98
N THR A 145 -3.30 4.95 -6.78
CA THR A 145 -2.52 4.77 -5.55
C THR A 145 -3.07 3.64 -4.70
N TYR A 146 -2.17 2.81 -4.19
CA TYR A 146 -2.47 1.69 -3.32
C TYR A 146 -1.78 1.84 -1.96
N PRO A 147 -2.30 1.23 -0.88
CA PRO A 147 -1.70 1.37 0.46
C PRO A 147 -0.37 0.65 0.63
N THR A 148 -0.11 -0.40 -0.17
CA THR A 148 1.12 -1.21 -0.05
C THR A 148 1.78 -1.46 -1.40
N THR A 149 3.09 -1.79 -1.37
CA THR A 149 3.84 -2.16 -2.57
C THR A 149 3.26 -3.39 -3.26
N GLY A 150 2.84 -4.40 -2.49
CA GLY A 150 2.26 -5.62 -3.04
C GLY A 150 0.95 -5.40 -3.78
N THR A 151 0.06 -4.53 -3.24
CA THR A 151 -1.20 -4.16 -3.92
C THR A 151 -0.93 -3.33 -5.18
N ALA A 152 0.06 -2.41 -5.13
CA ALA A 152 0.43 -1.63 -6.30
C ALA A 152 0.98 -2.51 -7.43
N SER A 153 1.88 -3.45 -7.11
CA SER A 153 2.44 -4.40 -8.10
C SER A 153 1.36 -5.30 -8.69
N ALA A 154 0.45 -5.84 -7.85
CA ALA A 154 -0.66 -6.66 -8.31
C ALA A 154 -1.64 -5.85 -9.19
N GLY A 155 -1.95 -4.61 -8.80
CA GLY A 155 -2.80 -3.72 -9.58
C GLY A 155 -2.19 -3.37 -10.94
N TYR A 156 -0.89 -3.09 -10.97
CA TYR A 156 -0.17 -2.83 -12.23
C TYR A 156 -0.19 -4.06 -13.15
N GLN A 157 0.19 -5.24 -12.62
CA GLN A 157 0.23 -6.49 -13.38
C GLN A 157 -1.16 -6.90 -13.88
N GLY A 158 -2.19 -6.76 -13.05
CA GLY A 158 -3.55 -7.21 -13.38
C GLY A 158 -4.27 -6.34 -14.43
N TYR A 159 -3.92 -5.04 -14.50
CA TYR A 159 -4.69 -4.08 -15.29
C TYR A 159 -3.90 -3.34 -16.36
N LEU A 160 -2.62 -3.01 -16.13
CA LEU A 160 -1.86 -2.14 -17.04
C LEU A 160 -0.73 -2.84 -17.79
N TYR A 161 -0.16 -3.88 -17.22
CA TYR A 161 1.03 -4.54 -17.78
C TYR A 161 0.83 -5.07 -19.21
N ASP A 162 -0.34 -5.65 -19.48
CA ASP A 162 -0.69 -6.23 -20.80
C ASP A 162 -1.20 -5.19 -21.82
N HIS A 163 -1.13 -3.89 -21.50
CA HIS A 163 -1.65 -2.82 -22.37
C HIS A 163 -0.52 -1.86 -22.79
N PRO A 164 0.33 -2.25 -23.77
CA PRO A 164 1.52 -1.49 -24.18
C PRO A 164 1.20 -0.13 -24.84
N ASP A 165 0.01 0.04 -25.40
CA ASP A 165 -0.44 1.30 -26.02
C ASP A 165 -0.66 2.41 -24.98
N LEU A 166 -0.92 2.04 -23.72
CA LEU A 166 -1.00 2.96 -22.60
C LEU A 166 0.38 3.12 -21.96
N LEU A 167 1.01 4.28 -22.13
CA LEU A 167 2.28 4.58 -21.50
C LEU A 167 2.12 4.59 -19.97
N SER A 168 2.42 3.47 -19.34
CA SER A 168 2.23 3.27 -17.90
C SER A 168 3.53 2.95 -17.18
N THR A 169 3.54 3.11 -15.85
CA THR A 169 4.65 2.70 -15.00
C THR A 169 4.18 2.33 -13.60
N LEU A 170 4.97 1.48 -12.94
CA LEU A 170 4.85 1.17 -11.52
C LEU A 170 5.89 1.99 -10.76
N MET A 171 5.47 2.68 -9.68
CA MET A 171 6.36 3.52 -8.86
C MET A 171 6.19 3.25 -7.37
N HIS A 172 7.17 2.62 -6.77
CA HIS A 172 7.33 2.48 -5.32
C HIS A 172 8.76 2.07 -5.01
N GLY A 173 9.15 2.01 -3.74
CA GLY A 173 10.54 1.72 -3.35
C GLY A 173 11.14 0.40 -3.87
N ARG A 174 10.35 -0.45 -4.51
CA ARG A 174 10.75 -1.78 -5.02
C ARG A 174 10.25 -2.06 -6.45
N SER A 175 9.75 -1.02 -7.14
CA SER A 175 9.07 -1.15 -8.43
C SER A 175 9.89 -1.86 -9.50
N GLU A 176 11.18 -1.62 -9.55
CA GLU A 176 12.06 -2.21 -10.55
C GLU A 176 12.23 -3.72 -10.39
N VAL A 177 12.39 -4.21 -9.15
CA VAL A 177 12.45 -5.64 -8.88
C VAL A 177 11.15 -6.33 -9.28
N ASP A 178 10.01 -5.68 -9.01
CA ASP A 178 8.71 -6.22 -9.39
C ASP A 178 8.53 -6.20 -10.91
N LEU A 179 8.94 -5.14 -11.60
CA LEU A 179 8.89 -5.05 -13.06
C LEU A 179 9.78 -6.11 -13.73
N GLN A 180 11.00 -6.33 -13.23
CA GLN A 180 11.87 -7.41 -13.72
C GLN A 180 11.25 -8.79 -13.51
N ALA A 181 10.65 -9.03 -12.34
CA ALA A 181 9.97 -10.29 -12.05
C ALA A 181 8.75 -10.54 -12.96
N MET A 182 8.08 -9.49 -13.43
CA MET A 182 6.96 -9.57 -14.39
C MET A 182 7.45 -9.86 -15.81
N GLN A 183 8.58 -9.29 -16.21
CA GLN A 183 9.14 -9.45 -17.56
C GLN A 183 9.82 -10.82 -17.79
N GLY A 184 10.10 -11.57 -16.72
CA GLY A 184 10.79 -12.88 -16.81
C GLY A 184 12.27 -12.80 -17.23
N THR A 185 12.83 -11.61 -17.36
CA THR A 185 14.22 -11.36 -17.72
C THR A 185 15.04 -11.12 -16.46
N ALA A 186 16.01 -12.00 -16.21
CA ALA A 186 16.97 -11.86 -15.12
C ALA A 186 18.20 -11.02 -15.48
N GLU A 187 18.30 -10.56 -16.71
CA GLU A 187 19.47 -9.88 -17.23
C GLU A 187 19.07 -8.57 -17.92
N ASP A 188 19.33 -7.45 -17.26
CA ASP A 188 19.76 -6.24 -17.93
C ASP A 188 20.65 -5.46 -16.96
N ASP A 189 21.93 -5.46 -17.28
CA ASP A 189 23.00 -4.68 -16.67
C ASP A 189 22.76 -3.20 -17.05
N ARG A 190 21.79 -2.55 -16.38
CA ARG A 190 21.63 -1.11 -16.49
C ARG A 190 22.04 -0.49 -15.19
N ASP A 191 23.06 0.33 -15.32
CA ASP A 191 23.56 1.24 -14.31
C ASP A 191 22.45 1.80 -13.42
N ASP A 192 22.80 1.99 -12.14
CA ASP A 192 22.01 2.70 -11.16
C ASP A 192 21.40 3.98 -11.72
N GLU A 193 20.19 3.88 -12.22
CA GLU A 193 19.44 5.07 -12.60
C GLU A 193 19.14 5.84 -11.30
N PRO A 194 19.74 7.03 -11.12
CA PRO A 194 19.57 7.76 -9.88
C PRO A 194 18.07 7.94 -9.56
N LEU A 195 17.70 7.96 -8.29
CA LEU A 195 16.32 8.26 -7.81
C LEU A 195 15.69 9.44 -8.56
N ARG A 196 16.51 10.37 -9.02
CA ARG A 196 16.15 11.51 -9.85
C ARG A 196 15.52 11.09 -11.18
N LEU A 197 16.21 10.27 -11.97
CA LEU A 197 15.71 9.78 -13.27
C LEU A 197 14.49 8.90 -13.10
N GLU A 198 14.47 8.01 -12.10
CA GLU A 198 13.29 7.21 -11.78
C GLU A 198 12.05 8.08 -11.51
N SER A 199 12.22 9.15 -10.72
CA SER A 199 11.13 10.08 -10.43
C SER A 199 10.65 10.86 -11.64
N LEU A 200 11.57 11.18 -12.57
CA LEU A 200 11.26 11.87 -13.83
C LEU A 200 10.48 10.96 -14.82
N ARG A 201 10.58 9.64 -14.70
CA ARG A 201 9.80 8.71 -15.54
C ARG A 201 8.29 8.96 -15.47
N ALA A 202 7.77 9.41 -14.32
CA ALA A 202 6.36 9.78 -14.22
C ALA A 202 5.93 10.91 -15.16
N TRP A 203 6.88 11.77 -15.58
CA TRP A 203 6.56 12.92 -16.45
C TRP A 203 6.11 12.44 -17.84
N GLY A 204 6.70 11.34 -18.35
CA GLY A 204 6.38 10.77 -19.66
C GLY A 204 5.26 9.73 -19.65
N LYS A 205 4.66 9.42 -18.49
CA LYS A 205 3.64 8.39 -18.40
C LYS A 205 2.24 8.98 -18.38
N GLN A 206 1.31 8.24 -18.99
CA GLN A 206 -0.12 8.55 -19.00
C GLN A 206 -0.78 8.00 -17.75
N ALA A 207 -0.39 6.78 -17.31
CA ALA A 207 -0.88 6.15 -16.10
C ALA A 207 0.27 5.73 -15.18
N ILE A 208 0.18 6.08 -13.91
CA ILE A 208 1.15 5.78 -12.87
C ILE A 208 0.42 4.98 -11.78
N VAL A 209 0.82 3.73 -11.60
CA VAL A 209 0.42 2.91 -10.45
C VAL A 209 1.50 3.04 -9.40
N CYS A 210 1.12 3.37 -8.17
CA CYS A 210 2.11 3.62 -7.13
C CYS A 210 1.56 3.32 -5.73
N THR A 211 2.45 3.33 -4.73
CA THR A 211 1.97 3.43 -3.35
C THR A 211 1.51 4.85 -3.06
N VAL A 212 0.55 4.97 -2.16
CA VAL A 212 0.02 6.27 -1.70
C VAL A 212 1.13 7.22 -1.23
N ASP A 213 2.21 6.68 -0.66
CA ASP A 213 3.38 7.43 -0.23
C ASP A 213 4.04 8.21 -1.37
N THR A 214 3.99 7.70 -2.59
CA THR A 214 4.54 8.36 -3.79
C THR A 214 3.81 9.67 -4.12
N VAL A 215 2.58 9.85 -3.69
CA VAL A 215 1.81 11.09 -3.89
C VAL A 215 1.74 11.89 -2.58
N LEU A 216 1.23 11.30 -1.49
CA LEU A 216 1.02 12.02 -0.24
C LEU A 216 2.32 12.37 0.49
N GLY A 217 3.44 11.69 0.18
CA GLY A 217 4.76 12.07 0.66
C GLY A 217 5.19 13.49 0.27
N LEU A 218 4.51 14.10 -0.72
CA LEU A 218 4.67 15.52 -1.05
C LEU A 218 4.42 16.41 0.18
N LEU A 219 3.40 16.08 0.98
CA LEU A 219 3.01 16.84 2.18
C LEU A 219 4.08 16.77 3.27
N GLN A 220 5.00 15.81 3.17
CA GLN A 220 6.08 15.57 4.13
C GLN A 220 7.48 15.82 3.53
N ASN A 221 7.60 16.64 2.51
CA ASN A 221 8.85 16.98 1.81
C ASN A 221 9.65 15.76 1.31
N GLN A 222 9.01 14.62 1.04
CA GLN A 222 9.71 13.45 0.52
C GLN A 222 10.23 13.71 -0.90
N ARG A 223 11.46 13.29 -1.19
CA ARG A 223 12.16 13.61 -2.43
C ARG A 223 11.44 13.11 -3.68
N ARG A 224 10.98 11.85 -3.69
CA ARG A 224 10.34 11.24 -4.87
C ARG A 224 9.12 12.04 -5.35
N PRO A 225 8.10 12.35 -4.53
CA PRO A 225 6.97 13.17 -4.98
C PRO A 225 7.35 14.61 -5.32
N LEU A 226 8.35 15.23 -4.66
CA LEU A 226 8.85 16.54 -5.04
C LEU A 226 9.45 16.53 -6.46
N PHE A 227 10.24 15.51 -6.81
CA PHE A 227 10.81 15.36 -8.14
C PHE A 227 9.75 15.03 -9.20
N SER A 228 8.69 14.31 -8.81
CA SER A 228 7.55 13.98 -9.69
C SER A 228 6.47 15.07 -9.72
N PHE A 229 6.65 16.19 -9.02
CA PHE A 229 5.61 17.18 -8.79
C PHE A 229 4.92 17.71 -10.07
N PRO A 230 5.60 18.02 -11.20
CA PRO A 230 4.92 18.44 -12.42
C PRO A 230 3.93 17.40 -12.96
N ALA A 231 4.24 16.10 -12.83
CA ALA A 231 3.33 15.04 -13.20
C ALA A 231 2.17 14.89 -12.19
N ILE A 232 2.43 15.09 -10.89
CA ILE A 232 1.41 15.12 -9.84
C ILE A 232 0.45 16.29 -10.07
N ALA A 233 0.95 17.49 -10.34
CA ALA A 233 0.14 18.69 -10.59
C ALA A 233 -0.78 18.54 -11.81
N ALA A 234 -0.43 17.68 -12.77
CA ALA A 234 -1.22 17.37 -13.96
C ALA A 234 -2.13 16.13 -13.77
N GLY A 235 -2.33 15.65 -12.55
CA GLY A 235 -2.94 14.37 -12.24
C GLY A 235 -4.45 14.40 -12.03
N ALA A 236 -5.05 13.21 -12.19
CA ALA A 236 -6.29 12.78 -11.57
C ALA A 236 -5.94 11.54 -10.72
N PHE A 237 -6.55 11.40 -9.56
CA PHE A 237 -6.07 10.47 -8.53
C PHE A 237 -7.15 9.47 -8.13
N VAL A 238 -6.75 8.22 -8.02
CA VAL A 238 -7.51 7.15 -7.36
C VAL A 238 -6.76 6.79 -6.08
N PHE A 239 -7.39 6.99 -4.92
CA PHE A 239 -6.91 6.52 -3.64
C PHE A 239 -7.71 5.30 -3.23
N ASP A 240 -7.06 4.12 -3.30
CA ASP A 240 -7.70 2.85 -2.98
C ASP A 240 -7.46 2.45 -1.53
N GLU A 241 -8.44 1.72 -0.98
CA GLU A 241 -8.44 1.16 0.38
C GLU A 241 -8.13 2.20 1.47
N ILE A 242 -8.75 3.39 1.40
CA ILE A 242 -8.49 4.51 2.34
C ILE A 242 -8.79 4.17 3.81
N HIS A 243 -9.58 3.10 4.08
CA HIS A 243 -9.80 2.59 5.43
C HIS A 243 -8.50 2.10 6.09
N SER A 244 -7.53 1.64 5.28
CA SER A 244 -6.25 1.10 5.75
C SER A 244 -5.22 2.18 6.13
N TYR A 245 -5.53 3.46 5.86
CA TYR A 245 -4.62 4.56 6.19
C TYR A 245 -4.62 4.78 7.70
N ASP A 246 -3.44 4.91 8.30
CA ASP A 246 -3.33 5.34 9.70
C ASP A 246 -3.74 6.83 9.84
N ALA A 247 -3.87 7.31 11.07
CA ALA A 247 -4.33 8.67 11.36
C ALA A 247 -3.48 9.77 10.68
N ARG A 248 -2.17 9.56 10.58
CA ARG A 248 -1.23 10.50 9.95
C ARG A 248 -1.35 10.49 8.43
N LEU A 249 -1.42 9.30 7.83
CA LEU A 249 -1.58 9.14 6.39
C LEU A 249 -2.95 9.68 5.93
N PHE A 250 -4.01 9.41 6.70
CA PHE A 250 -5.32 9.96 6.42
C PHE A 250 -5.35 11.49 6.60
N GLY A 251 -4.68 12.02 7.63
CA GLY A 251 -4.48 13.46 7.81
C GLY A 251 -3.75 14.10 6.62
N SER A 252 -2.74 13.43 6.07
CA SER A 252 -2.06 13.88 4.85
C SER A 252 -2.99 13.85 3.62
N LEU A 253 -3.88 12.87 3.50
CA LEU A 253 -4.93 12.87 2.46
C LEU A 253 -5.86 14.09 2.61
N LEU A 254 -6.32 14.41 3.82
CA LEU A 254 -7.14 15.59 4.08
C LEU A 254 -6.41 16.88 3.67
N ARG A 255 -5.13 17.01 4.01
CA ARG A 255 -4.30 18.17 3.62
C ARG A 255 -4.11 18.25 2.10
N PHE A 256 -3.94 17.11 1.42
CA PHE A 256 -3.88 17.05 -0.04
C PHE A 256 -5.17 17.56 -0.69
N LEU A 257 -6.33 17.08 -0.23
CA LEU A 257 -7.65 17.53 -0.71
C LEU A 257 -7.92 19.02 -0.43
N GLN A 258 -7.39 19.55 0.67
CA GLN A 258 -7.46 20.95 1.01
C GLN A 258 -6.56 21.81 0.10
N MET A 259 -5.33 21.36 -0.13
CA MET A 259 -4.33 22.10 -0.93
C MET A 259 -4.67 22.14 -2.42
N PHE A 260 -5.30 21.07 -2.94
CA PHE A 260 -5.64 20.92 -4.35
C PHE A 260 -7.16 20.83 -4.57
N PRO A 261 -7.93 21.90 -4.30
CA PRO A 261 -9.40 21.84 -4.32
C PRO A 261 -10.01 21.56 -5.70
N GLY A 262 -9.26 21.81 -6.79
CA GLY A 262 -9.70 21.59 -8.16
C GLY A 262 -9.25 20.26 -8.77
N VAL A 263 -8.50 19.45 -8.01
CA VAL A 263 -8.01 18.16 -8.51
C VAL A 263 -9.15 17.14 -8.58
N ARG A 264 -9.08 16.23 -9.57
CA ARG A 264 -10.04 15.14 -9.71
C ARG A 264 -9.58 13.95 -8.86
N VAL A 265 -10.44 13.53 -7.92
CA VAL A 265 -10.12 12.47 -6.95
C VAL A 265 -11.24 11.45 -6.86
N LEU A 266 -10.88 10.18 -6.91
CA LEU A 266 -11.71 9.06 -6.53
C LEU A 266 -11.18 8.46 -5.23
N LEU A 267 -12.00 8.44 -4.20
CA LEU A 267 -11.72 7.78 -2.92
C LEU A 267 -12.47 6.44 -2.89
N MET A 268 -11.76 5.34 -2.76
CA MET A 268 -12.37 4.00 -2.73
C MET A 268 -12.04 3.27 -1.44
N SER A 269 -13.03 2.55 -0.94
CA SER A 269 -12.87 1.70 0.25
C SER A 269 -13.92 0.60 0.30
N ALA A 270 -13.64 -0.47 1.04
CA ALA A 270 -14.66 -1.44 1.41
C ALA A 270 -15.57 -0.92 2.52
N SER A 271 -15.04 -0.03 3.37
CA SER A 271 -15.77 0.64 4.45
C SER A 271 -15.06 1.96 4.77
N ILE A 272 -15.78 2.94 5.27
CA ILE A 272 -15.21 4.20 5.76
C ILE A 272 -15.81 4.46 7.15
N PRO A 273 -15.00 4.49 8.22
CA PRO A 273 -15.49 4.78 9.57
C PRO A 273 -16.27 6.11 9.63
N PRO A 274 -17.32 6.22 10.45
CA PRO A 274 -18.17 7.41 10.53
C PRO A 274 -17.38 8.70 10.81
N SER A 275 -16.35 8.65 11.67
CA SER A 275 -15.47 9.79 11.94
C SER A 275 -14.76 10.30 10.68
N ARG A 276 -14.22 9.40 9.88
CA ARG A 276 -13.54 9.73 8.63
C ARG A 276 -14.50 10.30 7.60
N MET A 277 -15.69 9.70 7.46
CA MET A 277 -16.72 10.19 6.55
C MET A 277 -17.19 11.59 6.93
N LYS A 278 -17.41 11.85 8.23
CA LYS A 278 -17.79 13.18 8.73
C LYS A 278 -16.76 14.24 8.34
N VAL A 279 -15.48 14.00 8.62
CA VAL A 279 -14.40 14.95 8.29
C VAL A 279 -14.24 15.14 6.79
N LEU A 280 -14.40 14.08 5.98
CA LEU A 280 -14.40 14.21 4.51
C LEU A 280 -15.56 15.07 4.02
N ARG A 281 -16.77 14.87 4.51
CA ARG A 281 -17.95 15.69 4.14
C ARG A 281 -17.77 17.17 4.54
N GLU A 282 -17.29 17.41 5.75
CA GLU A 282 -17.02 18.77 6.24
C GLU A 282 -15.95 19.48 5.38
N LEU A 283 -14.87 18.76 5.02
CA LEU A 283 -13.80 19.32 4.19
C LEU A 283 -14.22 19.56 2.74
N LEU A 284 -14.94 18.62 2.16
CA LEU A 284 -15.25 18.64 0.71
C LEU A 284 -16.47 19.52 0.39
N GLY A 285 -17.49 19.55 1.27
CA GLY A 285 -18.74 20.26 1.00
C GLY A 285 -19.30 19.90 -0.39
N ASP A 286 -19.64 20.89 -1.20
CA ASP A 286 -20.20 20.71 -2.55
C ASP A 286 -19.23 20.08 -3.58
N ARG A 287 -17.96 19.92 -3.23
CA ARG A 287 -16.95 19.26 -4.10
C ARG A 287 -17.12 17.75 -4.20
N ALA A 288 -17.81 17.13 -3.25
CA ALA A 288 -18.20 15.72 -3.31
C ALA A 288 -19.71 15.60 -3.55
N GLY A 289 -20.11 14.51 -4.20
CA GLY A 289 -21.51 14.05 -4.24
C GLY A 289 -21.81 13.13 -3.07
N ASP A 290 -23.00 12.51 -3.12
CA ASP A 290 -23.35 11.42 -2.23
C ASP A 290 -22.42 10.22 -2.43
N GLU A 291 -22.26 9.39 -1.41
CA GLU A 291 -21.47 8.17 -1.51
C GLU A 291 -22.13 7.19 -2.49
N ILE A 292 -21.32 6.69 -3.41
CA ILE A 292 -21.74 5.63 -4.31
C ILE A 292 -21.44 4.29 -3.63
N ARG A 293 -22.49 3.54 -3.32
CA ARG A 293 -22.35 2.23 -2.69
C ARG A 293 -22.29 1.11 -3.72
N GLY A 294 -21.64 0.01 -3.35
CA GLY A 294 -21.50 -1.18 -4.17
C GLY A 294 -22.85 -1.79 -4.56
N ASP A 295 -22.80 -2.86 -5.34
CA ASP A 295 -24.01 -3.54 -5.80
C ASP A 295 -24.74 -4.21 -4.62
N GLU A 296 -25.98 -3.77 -4.38
CA GLU A 296 -26.79 -4.22 -3.24
C GLU A 296 -27.04 -5.73 -3.25
N GLN A 297 -27.23 -6.32 -4.43
CA GLN A 297 -27.46 -7.75 -4.55
C GLN A 297 -26.19 -8.52 -4.20
N MET A 298 -25.04 -8.10 -4.76
CA MET A 298 -23.76 -8.73 -4.48
C MET A 298 -23.33 -8.59 -3.01
N GLU A 299 -23.59 -7.46 -2.38
CA GLU A 299 -23.24 -7.24 -0.97
C GLU A 299 -24.22 -7.92 -0.01
N GLY A 300 -25.45 -8.18 -0.46
CA GLY A 300 -26.51 -8.85 0.29
C GLY A 300 -26.40 -10.37 0.31
N HIS A 301 -25.59 -10.99 -0.57
CA HIS A 301 -25.43 -12.45 -0.55
C HIS A 301 -24.91 -12.95 0.78
N GLN A 302 -25.58 -13.98 1.32
CA GLN A 302 -25.25 -14.67 2.55
C GLN A 302 -24.01 -15.55 2.31
N ARG A 303 -22.81 -15.00 2.52
CA ARG A 303 -21.54 -15.65 2.12
C ARG A 303 -20.82 -16.33 3.27
N TYR A 304 -21.11 -15.93 4.50
CA TYR A 304 -20.32 -16.31 5.67
C TYR A 304 -21.20 -16.91 6.75
N GLN A 305 -20.61 -17.85 7.49
CA GLN A 305 -21.19 -18.38 8.73
C GLN A 305 -20.12 -18.40 9.81
N PHE A 306 -20.33 -17.63 10.87
CA PHE A 306 -19.38 -17.62 11.99
C PHE A 306 -19.56 -18.83 12.90
N GLU A 307 -18.45 -19.45 13.24
CA GLU A 307 -18.37 -20.55 14.19
C GLU A 307 -17.30 -20.23 15.25
N PRO A 308 -17.68 -19.70 16.42
CA PRO A 308 -16.75 -19.49 17.53
C PRO A 308 -16.10 -20.80 17.98
N ARG A 309 -14.82 -20.73 18.34
CA ARG A 309 -14.04 -21.84 18.90
C ARG A 309 -13.33 -21.38 20.17
N ASP A 310 -13.07 -22.30 21.10
CA ASP A 310 -12.44 -21.98 22.39
C ASP A 310 -10.93 -21.71 22.26
N SER A 311 -10.29 -22.28 21.23
CA SER A 311 -8.84 -22.11 20.98
C SER A 311 -8.47 -22.47 19.54
N ALA A 312 -7.25 -22.13 19.12
CA ALA A 312 -6.68 -22.57 17.86
C ALA A 312 -6.58 -24.11 17.76
N GLU A 313 -6.38 -24.78 18.90
CA GLU A 313 -6.28 -26.25 18.96
C GLU A 313 -7.64 -26.93 18.71
N SER A 314 -8.72 -26.36 19.22
CA SER A 314 -10.07 -26.89 18.99
C SER A 314 -10.48 -26.88 17.51
N CYS A 315 -9.84 -26.05 16.69
CA CYS A 315 -10.07 -26.01 15.24
C CYS A 315 -9.40 -27.15 14.45
N ARG A 316 -8.49 -27.95 15.06
CA ARG A 316 -7.69 -28.94 14.32
C ARG A 316 -8.53 -30.01 13.65
N MET A 317 -9.61 -30.46 14.31
CA MET A 317 -10.51 -31.48 13.75
C MET A 317 -11.24 -30.94 12.52
N ASP A 318 -11.75 -29.71 12.56
CA ASP A 318 -12.43 -29.06 11.45
C ASP A 318 -11.49 -28.92 10.24
N VAL A 319 -10.25 -28.47 10.49
CA VAL A 319 -9.22 -28.34 9.45
C VAL A 319 -8.87 -29.69 8.83
N THR A 320 -8.66 -30.72 9.65
CA THR A 320 -8.34 -32.07 9.15
C THR A 320 -9.48 -32.62 8.29
N ALA A 321 -10.73 -32.45 8.71
CA ALA A 321 -11.91 -32.86 7.96
C ALA A 321 -12.01 -32.10 6.61
N ALA A 322 -11.81 -30.77 6.62
CA ALA A 322 -11.84 -29.94 5.42
C ALA A 322 -10.74 -30.34 4.43
N LEU A 323 -9.52 -30.58 4.92
CA LEU A 323 -8.40 -31.02 4.07
C LEU A 323 -8.65 -32.42 3.50
N ALA A 324 -9.20 -33.34 4.29
CA ALA A 324 -9.60 -34.68 3.83
C ALA A 324 -10.69 -34.61 2.74
N ALA A 325 -11.58 -33.61 2.81
CA ALA A 325 -12.57 -33.32 1.78
C ALA A 325 -11.99 -32.61 0.53
N GLY A 326 -10.69 -32.33 0.49
CA GLY A 326 -10.03 -31.67 -0.64
C GLY A 326 -10.13 -30.14 -0.64
N MET A 327 -10.58 -29.52 0.45
CA MET A 327 -10.82 -28.08 0.55
C MET A 327 -9.54 -27.26 0.65
N LYS A 328 -9.65 -25.99 0.27
CA LYS A 328 -8.61 -24.95 0.42
C LYS A 328 -8.85 -24.17 1.70
N VAL A 329 -7.95 -24.32 2.67
CA VAL A 329 -8.07 -23.72 4.00
C VAL A 329 -7.15 -22.52 4.12
N LEU A 330 -7.70 -21.38 4.59
CA LEU A 330 -6.93 -20.19 4.96
C LEU A 330 -6.98 -20.01 6.49
N TRP A 331 -5.81 -20.04 7.12
CA TRP A 331 -5.65 -19.80 8.56
C TRP A 331 -4.93 -18.48 8.80
N VAL A 332 -5.61 -17.51 9.41
CA VAL A 332 -5.08 -16.17 9.66
C VAL A 332 -4.68 -16.00 11.12
N CYS A 333 -3.40 -15.88 11.37
CA CYS A 333 -2.81 -15.61 12.67
C CYS A 333 -2.56 -14.11 12.85
N ASN A 334 -2.49 -13.64 14.11
CA ASN A 334 -2.20 -12.23 14.38
C ASN A 334 -0.69 -11.92 14.43
N THR A 335 0.16 -12.91 14.68
CA THR A 335 1.62 -12.71 14.69
C THR A 335 2.33 -13.67 13.75
N VAL A 336 3.52 -13.26 13.31
CA VAL A 336 4.39 -14.12 12.48
C VAL A 336 4.86 -15.35 13.26
N GLY A 337 5.10 -15.21 14.58
CA GLY A 337 5.49 -16.31 15.43
C GLY A 337 4.41 -17.41 15.46
N ASP A 338 3.13 -17.01 15.67
CA ASP A 338 2.02 -17.95 15.68
C ASP A 338 1.84 -18.63 14.31
N ALA A 339 1.98 -17.86 13.22
CA ALA A 339 1.86 -18.44 11.88
C ALA A 339 2.91 -19.52 11.61
N ILE A 340 4.16 -19.28 12.01
CA ILE A 340 5.25 -20.25 11.87
C ILE A 340 5.00 -21.47 12.76
N GLN A 341 4.61 -21.25 14.03
CA GLN A 341 4.34 -22.35 14.95
C GLN A 341 3.14 -23.20 14.51
N THR A 342 2.04 -22.57 14.11
CA THR A 342 0.87 -23.25 13.56
C THR A 342 1.24 -24.11 12.35
N ALA A 343 2.12 -23.63 11.48
CA ALA A 343 2.56 -24.41 10.31
C ALA A 343 3.41 -25.64 10.69
N ARG A 344 4.30 -25.46 11.65
CA ARG A 344 5.12 -26.58 12.18
C ARG A 344 4.25 -27.67 12.78
N ASP A 345 3.27 -27.27 13.61
CA ASP A 345 2.33 -28.18 14.24
C ASP A 345 1.44 -28.87 13.19
N ALA A 346 0.94 -28.11 12.21
CA ALA A 346 0.08 -28.63 11.15
C ALA A 346 0.73 -29.72 10.30
N LYS A 347 2.05 -29.67 10.09
CA LYS A 347 2.81 -30.75 9.42
C LYS A 347 2.71 -32.10 10.12
N GLN A 348 2.39 -32.11 11.43
CA GLN A 348 2.30 -33.33 12.23
C GLN A 348 0.90 -33.95 12.24
N TRP A 349 -0.17 -33.12 12.11
CA TRP A 349 -1.54 -33.61 12.33
C TRP A 349 -2.49 -33.40 11.14
N SER A 350 -2.16 -32.54 10.16
CA SER A 350 -3.11 -32.17 9.10
C SER A 350 -3.39 -33.24 8.06
N GLY A 351 -2.53 -34.24 7.95
CA GLY A 351 -2.67 -35.33 6.96
C GLY A 351 -2.36 -34.94 5.51
N VAL A 352 -1.94 -33.71 5.25
CA VAL A 352 -1.52 -33.25 3.90
C VAL A 352 0.00 -33.17 3.80
N ALA A 353 0.52 -33.33 2.57
CA ALA A 353 1.94 -33.22 2.29
C ALA A 353 2.49 -31.83 2.67
N SER A 354 3.72 -31.78 3.19
CA SER A 354 4.33 -30.56 3.73
C SER A 354 4.39 -29.42 2.72
N GLU A 355 4.54 -29.70 1.43
CA GLU A 355 4.52 -28.71 0.33
C GLU A 355 3.15 -28.08 0.09
N ARG A 356 2.08 -28.67 0.62
CA ARG A 356 0.72 -28.14 0.61
C ARG A 356 0.39 -27.28 1.83
N ILE A 357 1.32 -27.18 2.79
CA ILE A 357 1.25 -26.29 3.95
C ILE A 357 2.14 -25.07 3.66
N ILE A 358 1.53 -23.95 3.37
CA ILE A 358 2.23 -22.75 2.89
C ILE A 358 2.12 -21.66 3.94
N VAL A 359 3.27 -21.16 4.40
CA VAL A 359 3.33 -19.97 5.28
C VAL A 359 3.54 -18.72 4.45
N TYR A 360 2.75 -17.67 4.73
CA TYR A 360 2.88 -16.38 4.06
C TYR A 360 2.72 -15.20 5.01
N HIS A 361 3.80 -14.44 5.20
CA HIS A 361 3.82 -13.23 6.04
C HIS A 361 4.88 -12.22 5.55
N SER A 362 5.06 -11.11 6.27
CA SER A 362 5.96 -10.02 5.86
C SER A 362 7.46 -10.36 5.96
N ARG A 363 7.88 -11.28 6.86
CA ARG A 363 9.30 -11.51 7.22
C ARG A 363 10.01 -12.50 6.30
N PHE A 364 9.80 -12.39 5.00
CA PHE A 364 10.59 -13.09 3.97
C PHE A 364 11.56 -12.10 3.31
N ARG A 365 12.68 -12.60 2.76
CA ARG A 365 13.44 -11.83 1.77
C ARG A 365 12.49 -11.39 0.67
N TYR A 366 12.66 -10.19 0.14
CA TYR A 366 11.69 -9.65 -0.80
C TYR A 366 11.43 -10.58 -1.99
N ARG A 367 12.49 -11.12 -2.60
CA ARG A 367 12.37 -12.09 -3.71
C ARG A 367 11.58 -13.36 -3.34
N ASP A 368 11.79 -13.87 -2.14
CA ASP A 368 11.08 -15.07 -1.67
C ASP A 368 9.63 -14.75 -1.32
N ARG A 369 9.35 -13.56 -0.80
CA ARG A 369 7.98 -13.10 -0.54
C ARG A 369 7.16 -13.00 -1.83
N VAL A 370 7.74 -12.46 -2.91
CA VAL A 370 7.09 -12.38 -4.22
C VAL A 370 6.77 -13.78 -4.76
N LYS A 371 7.72 -14.72 -4.66
CA LYS A 371 7.50 -16.13 -5.05
C LYS A 371 6.39 -16.78 -4.22
N ARG A 372 6.40 -16.57 -2.90
CA ARG A 372 5.36 -17.08 -1.98
C ARG A 372 3.99 -16.51 -2.29
N GLN A 373 3.90 -15.22 -2.55
CA GLN A 373 2.63 -14.60 -2.93
C GLN A 373 2.05 -15.25 -4.19
N LYS A 374 2.86 -15.43 -5.23
CA LYS A 374 2.44 -16.13 -6.46
C LYS A 374 2.01 -17.57 -6.17
N GLN A 375 2.73 -18.29 -5.31
CA GLN A 375 2.39 -19.64 -4.89
C GLN A 375 1.04 -19.68 -4.18
N VAL A 376 0.80 -18.78 -3.21
CA VAL A 376 -0.47 -18.68 -2.48
C VAL A 376 -1.63 -18.39 -3.43
N ILE A 377 -1.49 -17.40 -4.31
CA ILE A 377 -2.54 -17.06 -5.29
C ILE A 377 -2.87 -18.30 -6.15
N ALA A 378 -1.86 -18.97 -6.68
CA ALA A 378 -2.05 -20.15 -7.53
C ALA A 378 -2.75 -21.34 -6.83
N GLU A 379 -2.67 -21.45 -5.48
CA GLU A 379 -3.40 -22.48 -4.74
C GLU A 379 -4.92 -22.23 -4.73
N PHE A 380 -5.33 -20.96 -4.75
CA PHE A 380 -6.75 -20.57 -4.68
C PHE A 380 -7.35 -20.17 -6.02
N GLU A 381 -6.56 -20.18 -7.10
CA GLU A 381 -6.95 -19.72 -8.41
C GLU A 381 -7.99 -20.63 -9.06
N TYR A 382 -8.92 -20.01 -9.81
CA TYR A 382 -9.92 -20.70 -10.62
C TYR A 382 -9.69 -20.43 -12.12
N TYR A 383 -10.01 -21.38 -12.95
CA TYR A 383 -10.12 -21.15 -14.39
C TYR A 383 -11.24 -20.14 -14.67
N THR A 384 -10.93 -19.08 -15.39
CA THR A 384 -11.88 -17.97 -15.67
C THR A 384 -12.67 -18.20 -16.96
N ASP A 385 -12.20 -19.09 -17.84
CA ASP A 385 -12.76 -19.35 -19.16
C ASP A 385 -12.53 -20.80 -19.61
N GLY A 386 -13.07 -21.15 -20.78
CA GLY A 386 -12.98 -22.49 -21.37
C GLY A 386 -13.83 -23.55 -20.65
N GLU A 387 -13.59 -24.82 -21.00
CA GLU A 387 -14.35 -25.97 -20.48
C GLU A 387 -14.16 -26.20 -18.96
N LYS A 388 -13.06 -25.71 -18.40
CA LYS A 388 -12.72 -25.84 -16.96
C LYS A 388 -13.15 -24.64 -16.13
N LYS A 389 -13.88 -23.70 -16.71
CA LYS A 389 -14.33 -22.50 -15.99
C LYS A 389 -15.02 -22.84 -14.68
N GLY A 390 -14.59 -22.16 -13.60
CA GLY A 390 -15.10 -22.38 -12.25
C GLY A 390 -14.44 -23.55 -11.50
N GLN A 391 -13.53 -24.30 -12.14
CA GLN A 391 -12.73 -25.32 -11.45
C GLN A 391 -11.45 -24.69 -10.89
N ARG A 392 -10.92 -25.24 -9.80
CA ARG A 392 -9.61 -24.85 -9.26
C ARG A 392 -8.48 -25.19 -10.23
N VAL A 393 -7.58 -24.24 -10.49
CA VAL A 393 -6.37 -24.46 -11.31
C VAL A 393 -5.48 -25.53 -10.68
N LYS A 394 -5.33 -25.50 -9.35
CA LYS A 394 -4.65 -26.53 -8.57
C LYS A 394 -5.68 -27.29 -7.72
N PRO A 395 -6.16 -28.45 -8.14
CA PRO A 395 -7.09 -29.26 -7.36
C PRO A 395 -6.40 -29.87 -6.13
N GLY A 396 -7.24 -30.37 -5.20
CA GLY A 396 -6.83 -31.01 -3.97
C GLY A 396 -6.59 -30.06 -2.80
N PRO A 397 -6.37 -30.59 -1.59
CA PRO A 397 -6.31 -29.81 -0.37
C PRO A 397 -5.06 -28.94 -0.31
N SER A 398 -5.17 -27.79 0.34
CA SER A 398 -4.01 -27.01 0.79
C SER A 398 -4.37 -26.19 2.02
N LEU A 399 -3.37 -25.99 2.89
CA LEU A 399 -3.46 -25.16 4.08
C LEU A 399 -2.52 -23.97 3.93
N VAL A 400 -3.08 -22.78 3.77
CA VAL A 400 -2.31 -21.53 3.75
C VAL A 400 -2.44 -20.87 5.11
N ILE A 401 -1.31 -20.64 5.77
CA ILE A 401 -1.23 -19.98 7.06
C ILE A 401 -0.61 -18.61 6.86
N SER A 402 -1.35 -17.57 7.21
CA SER A 402 -0.97 -16.20 6.91
C SER A 402 -1.15 -15.27 8.12
N THR A 403 -0.76 -14.03 7.95
CA THR A 403 -0.99 -12.95 8.90
C THR A 403 -1.78 -11.82 8.23
N GLN A 404 -1.79 -10.61 8.79
CA GLN A 404 -2.46 -9.44 8.22
C GLN A 404 -2.11 -9.16 6.74
N VAL A 405 -1.03 -9.74 6.22
CA VAL A 405 -0.69 -9.58 4.80
C VAL A 405 -1.73 -10.17 3.84
N CYS A 406 -2.62 -11.08 4.32
CA CYS A 406 -3.72 -11.60 3.51
C CYS A 406 -4.90 -10.63 3.40
N GLU A 407 -5.06 -9.72 4.34
CA GLU A 407 -6.16 -8.73 4.36
C GLU A 407 -6.11 -7.83 3.13
N MET A 408 -4.90 -7.53 2.67
CA MET A 408 -4.65 -6.75 1.47
C MET A 408 -3.76 -7.55 0.50
N SER A 409 -3.79 -7.26 -0.78
CA SER A 409 -2.87 -7.79 -1.81
C SER A 409 -3.10 -9.23 -2.28
N LEU A 410 -4.04 -9.99 -1.73
CA LEU A 410 -4.32 -11.34 -2.21
C LEU A 410 -5.70 -11.44 -2.84
N ASP A 411 -5.74 -11.81 -4.11
CA ASP A 411 -6.99 -12.19 -4.79
C ASP A 411 -7.18 -13.70 -4.68
N ILE A 412 -7.74 -14.11 -3.53
CA ILE A 412 -7.96 -15.52 -3.18
C ILE A 412 -9.38 -15.72 -2.65
N SER A 413 -9.87 -16.97 -2.76
CA SER A 413 -11.15 -17.41 -2.21
C SER A 413 -10.97 -18.75 -1.54
N ALA A 414 -10.90 -18.78 -0.20
CA ALA A 414 -10.81 -19.99 0.59
C ALA A 414 -12.18 -20.69 0.71
N ASP A 415 -12.17 -22.00 0.94
CA ASP A 415 -13.36 -22.81 1.18
C ASP A 415 -13.69 -22.90 2.68
N LEU A 416 -12.67 -22.77 3.54
CA LEU A 416 -12.75 -22.64 4.99
C LEU A 416 -11.77 -21.58 5.46
N MET A 417 -12.21 -20.72 6.37
CA MET A 417 -11.34 -19.75 7.02
C MET A 417 -11.26 -20.00 8.52
N LEU A 418 -10.04 -19.90 9.05
CA LEU A 418 -9.80 -19.77 10.48
C LEU A 418 -9.17 -18.42 10.75
N THR A 419 -9.60 -17.74 11.79
CA THR A 419 -9.00 -16.46 12.17
C THR A 419 -8.89 -16.30 13.67
N ALA A 420 -7.74 -15.84 14.13
CA ALA A 420 -7.63 -15.29 15.47
C ALA A 420 -8.53 -14.04 15.58
N GLU A 421 -9.12 -13.78 16.76
CA GLU A 421 -9.85 -12.53 17.04
C GLU A 421 -9.05 -11.31 16.61
N CYS A 422 -9.71 -10.39 15.94
CA CYS A 422 -9.10 -9.16 15.42
C CYS A 422 -10.13 -8.03 15.41
N PRO A 423 -9.71 -6.75 15.22
CA PRO A 423 -10.63 -5.62 15.08
C PRO A 423 -11.63 -5.84 13.95
N LEU A 424 -12.84 -5.30 14.11
CA LEU A 424 -13.92 -5.48 13.13
C LEU A 424 -13.53 -5.09 11.68
N PRO A 425 -12.83 -3.97 11.42
CA PRO A 425 -12.36 -3.67 10.07
C PRO A 425 -11.43 -4.74 9.48
N ALA A 426 -10.52 -5.30 10.31
CA ALA A 426 -9.63 -6.38 9.89
C ALA A 426 -10.41 -7.68 9.62
N LEU A 427 -11.40 -8.00 10.46
CA LEU A 427 -12.28 -9.17 10.27
C LEU A 427 -13.01 -9.10 8.92
N VAL A 428 -13.58 -7.94 8.57
CA VAL A 428 -14.24 -7.73 7.28
C VAL A 428 -13.28 -7.96 6.11
N GLN A 429 -12.03 -7.48 6.23
CA GLN A 429 -11.02 -7.70 5.18
C GLN A 429 -10.61 -9.18 5.04
N ARG A 430 -10.48 -9.90 6.18
CA ARG A 430 -10.23 -11.34 6.19
C ARG A 430 -11.37 -12.10 5.52
N LEU A 431 -12.61 -11.80 5.88
CA LEU A 431 -13.80 -12.41 5.28
C LEU A 431 -13.87 -12.16 3.77
N GLY A 432 -13.36 -11.05 3.28
CA GLY A 432 -13.19 -10.83 1.83
C GLY A 432 -12.26 -11.83 1.13
N ARG A 433 -11.67 -12.79 1.84
CA ARG A 433 -10.85 -13.91 1.32
C ARG A 433 -11.54 -15.27 1.48
N LEU A 434 -12.73 -15.31 2.06
CA LEU A 434 -13.59 -16.47 2.19
C LEU A 434 -14.76 -16.33 1.22
N ASN A 435 -15.08 -17.35 0.45
CA ASN A 435 -16.22 -17.36 -0.49
C ASN A 435 -16.34 -16.08 -1.34
N ARG A 436 -15.20 -15.58 -1.81
CA ARG A 436 -15.08 -14.26 -2.44
C ARG A 436 -15.92 -14.12 -3.71
N TYR A 437 -16.09 -15.21 -4.44
CA TYR A 437 -16.75 -15.21 -5.74
C TYR A 437 -18.18 -15.77 -5.68
N ALA A 438 -18.79 -15.84 -4.48
CA ALA A 438 -20.17 -16.26 -4.32
C ALA A 438 -21.11 -15.44 -5.19
N THR A 439 -22.02 -16.13 -5.88
CA THR A 439 -23.07 -15.58 -6.74
C THR A 439 -24.47 -15.84 -6.19
N ASP A 440 -24.55 -16.54 -5.07
CA ASP A 440 -25.77 -17.01 -4.41
C ASP A 440 -25.58 -17.07 -2.89
N ASP A 441 -26.64 -17.44 -2.19
CA ASP A 441 -26.69 -17.56 -0.76
C ASP A 441 -26.19 -18.96 -0.30
N ASP A 442 -24.89 -19.17 -0.38
CA ASP A 442 -24.21 -20.39 0.08
C ASP A 442 -23.11 -20.00 1.10
N PRO A 443 -23.43 -19.90 2.39
CA PRO A 443 -22.51 -19.42 3.41
C PRO A 443 -21.42 -20.44 3.74
N TRP A 444 -20.16 -19.99 3.70
CA TRP A 444 -19.00 -20.82 4.05
C TRP A 444 -18.50 -20.52 5.46
N PRO A 445 -17.96 -21.54 6.17
CA PRO A 445 -17.61 -21.42 7.59
C PRO A 445 -16.37 -20.55 7.81
N CYS A 446 -16.48 -19.68 8.82
CA CYS A 446 -15.39 -18.90 9.39
C CYS A 446 -15.24 -19.24 10.87
N LEU A 447 -14.20 -20.00 11.21
CA LEU A 447 -13.89 -20.35 12.60
C LEU A 447 -13.14 -19.19 13.26
N VAL A 448 -13.67 -18.65 14.35
CA VAL A 448 -13.04 -17.55 15.08
C VAL A 448 -12.63 -18.01 16.47
N TYR A 449 -11.35 -17.90 16.80
CA TYR A 449 -10.81 -18.32 18.09
C TYR A 449 -10.17 -17.16 18.85
N PRO A 450 -10.19 -17.17 20.21
CA PRO A 450 -9.59 -16.16 21.04
C PRO A 450 -8.09 -16.04 20.79
N PHE A 451 -7.58 -14.81 20.78
CA PHE A 451 -6.16 -14.56 20.73
C PHE A 451 -5.61 -14.30 22.14
N GLN A 452 -4.62 -15.10 22.55
CA GLN A 452 -3.90 -14.89 23.80
C GLN A 452 -2.63 -14.09 23.53
N GLY A 453 -2.66 -12.83 23.88
CA GLY A 453 -1.56 -11.90 23.67
C GLY A 453 -2.06 -10.55 23.17
N ASP A 454 -1.17 -9.58 23.12
CA ASP A 454 -1.47 -8.26 22.58
C ASP A 454 -0.63 -8.01 21.32
N PRO A 455 -1.07 -8.48 20.13
CA PRO A 455 -0.35 -8.29 18.89
C PRO A 455 -0.33 -6.83 18.46
N TYR A 456 -1.22 -6.06 19.04
CA TYR A 456 -1.47 -4.68 18.73
C TYR A 456 -0.99 -3.76 19.86
N ASN A 457 -0.24 -4.32 20.82
CA ASN A 457 0.44 -3.70 21.95
C ASN A 457 -0.26 -2.48 22.56
N GLU A 458 -1.15 -2.71 23.53
CA GLU A 458 -1.91 -1.65 24.23
C GLU A 458 -1.04 -0.55 24.88
N LYS A 459 0.27 -0.77 25.02
CA LYS A 459 1.24 0.14 25.64
C LYS A 459 2.02 0.99 24.64
N ALA A 460 1.87 0.76 23.34
CA ALA A 460 2.56 1.57 22.35
C ALA A 460 1.83 2.91 22.15
N GLU A 461 2.59 4.01 22.07
CA GLU A 461 2.07 5.36 21.81
C GLU A 461 1.15 5.42 20.57
N TRP A 462 1.35 4.53 19.60
CA TRP A 462 0.54 4.45 18.40
C TRP A 462 -0.88 3.90 18.62
N VAL A 463 -1.18 3.25 19.75
CA VAL A 463 -2.55 2.82 20.10
C VAL A 463 -3.44 4.04 20.32
N GLN A 464 -2.89 5.14 20.83
CA GLN A 464 -3.63 6.39 21.01
C GLN A 464 -3.98 7.08 19.69
N THR A 465 -3.24 6.77 18.60
CA THR A 465 -3.47 7.38 17.26
C THR A 465 -4.36 6.54 16.34
N ARG A 466 -4.70 5.30 16.71
CA ARG A 466 -5.51 4.37 15.89
C ARG A 466 -6.99 4.28 16.28
N GLY A 467 -7.49 5.22 17.05
CA GLY A 467 -8.85 5.15 17.56
C GLY A 467 -9.00 4.11 18.68
N ASP A 468 -10.19 3.91 19.19
CA ASP A 468 -10.43 2.98 20.28
C ASP A 468 -10.38 1.52 19.79
N TYR A 469 -9.17 0.98 19.74
CA TYR A 469 -8.88 -0.40 19.39
C TYR A 469 -9.71 -1.39 20.22
N ARG A 470 -9.90 -1.12 21.53
CA ARG A 470 -10.71 -1.96 22.42
C ARG A 470 -12.17 -1.97 22.01
N ALA A 471 -12.72 -0.82 21.62
CA ALA A 471 -14.08 -0.74 21.10
C ALA A 471 -14.22 -1.56 19.82
N SER A 472 -13.25 -1.46 18.91
CA SER A 472 -13.25 -2.23 17.66
C SER A 472 -13.12 -3.75 17.87
N MET A 473 -12.31 -4.19 18.84
CA MET A 473 -12.26 -5.60 19.27
C MET A 473 -13.57 -6.04 19.93
N GLY A 474 -14.15 -5.20 20.79
CA GLY A 474 -15.45 -5.43 21.40
C GLY A 474 -16.55 -5.61 20.35
N ALA A 475 -16.60 -4.73 19.36
CA ALA A 475 -17.54 -4.79 18.24
C ALA A 475 -17.37 -6.07 17.42
N ALA A 476 -16.13 -6.50 17.14
CA ALA A 476 -15.86 -7.77 16.44
C ALA A 476 -16.37 -8.97 17.22
N ARG A 477 -16.08 -9.04 18.53
CA ARG A 477 -16.57 -10.11 19.42
C ARG A 477 -18.10 -10.13 19.50
N ALA A 478 -18.74 -8.98 19.57
CA ALA A 478 -20.20 -8.86 19.57
C ALA A 478 -20.77 -9.39 18.25
N ALA A 479 -20.23 -8.93 17.11
CA ALA A 479 -20.66 -9.37 15.79
C ALA A 479 -20.54 -10.90 15.62
N VAL A 480 -19.39 -11.47 16.01
CA VAL A 480 -19.17 -12.93 15.93
C VAL A 480 -20.16 -13.70 16.79
N ARG A 481 -20.45 -13.25 18.02
CA ARG A 481 -21.42 -13.93 18.92
C ARG A 481 -22.85 -13.82 18.42
N GLU A 482 -23.27 -12.64 17.97
CA GLU A 482 -24.64 -12.39 17.52
C GLU A 482 -24.96 -13.09 16.20
N LEU A 483 -23.97 -13.22 15.32
CA LEU A 483 -24.11 -13.89 14.02
C LEU A 483 -23.67 -15.35 14.04
N ALA A 484 -23.28 -15.89 15.21
CA ALA A 484 -22.85 -17.28 15.32
C ALA A 484 -23.90 -18.26 14.83
N GLY A 485 -23.51 -19.19 13.95
CA GLY A 485 -24.39 -20.20 13.38
C GLY A 485 -25.44 -19.69 12.40
N GLN A 486 -25.46 -18.37 12.11
CA GLN A 486 -26.37 -17.77 11.14
C GLN A 486 -25.61 -17.33 9.89
N PRO A 487 -26.21 -17.47 8.70
CA PRO A 487 -25.68 -16.87 7.50
C PRO A 487 -25.58 -15.35 7.64
N CYS A 488 -24.51 -14.75 7.14
CA CYS A 488 -24.36 -13.30 7.09
C CYS A 488 -23.72 -12.81 5.79
N SER A 489 -24.02 -11.57 5.43
CA SER A 489 -23.57 -10.91 4.23
C SER A 489 -22.48 -9.87 4.50
N GLN A 490 -21.89 -9.33 3.45
CA GLN A 490 -20.99 -8.17 3.55
C GLN A 490 -21.74 -6.93 4.05
N ARG A 491 -23.02 -6.79 3.69
CA ARG A 491 -23.88 -5.68 4.15
C ARG A 491 -24.07 -5.71 5.67
N ASP A 492 -24.38 -6.89 6.25
CA ASP A 492 -24.55 -7.03 7.71
C ASP A 492 -23.30 -6.59 8.47
N LEU A 493 -22.12 -6.85 7.91
CA LEU A 493 -20.85 -6.44 8.49
C LEU A 493 -20.56 -4.94 8.30
N ALA A 494 -20.92 -4.38 7.14
CA ALA A 494 -20.78 -2.95 6.86
C ALA A 494 -21.67 -2.11 7.78
N GLU A 495 -22.93 -2.52 8.02
CA GLU A 495 -23.84 -1.85 8.94
C GLU A 495 -23.31 -1.83 10.38
N ARG A 496 -22.64 -2.90 10.81
CA ARG A 496 -22.00 -2.94 12.13
C ARG A 496 -20.77 -2.03 12.21
N LEU A 497 -20.01 -1.88 11.13
CA LEU A 497 -18.92 -0.91 11.04
C LEU A 497 -19.46 0.53 11.09
N ASP A 498 -20.53 0.82 10.37
CA ASP A 498 -21.17 2.15 10.35
C ASP A 498 -21.75 2.51 11.73
N GLY A 499 -22.16 1.51 12.52
CA GLY A 499 -22.68 1.69 13.88
C GLY A 499 -21.60 1.85 14.96
N MET A 500 -20.31 1.71 14.64
CA MET A 500 -19.24 1.87 15.62
C MET A 500 -19.06 3.33 16.04
N VAL A 501 -18.94 3.56 17.35
CA VAL A 501 -18.48 4.85 17.87
C VAL A 501 -16.98 4.92 17.68
N ASP A 502 -16.53 5.89 16.89
CA ASP A 502 -15.13 6.13 16.58
C ASP A 502 -14.77 7.57 16.94
N THR A 503 -13.68 7.75 17.69
CA THR A 503 -13.15 9.04 18.16
C THR A 503 -11.77 9.33 17.59
N GLU A 504 -11.46 8.81 16.40
CA GLU A 504 -10.16 8.96 15.77
C GLU A 504 -9.79 10.43 15.60
N GLN A 505 -8.57 10.80 16.00
CA GLN A 505 -7.98 12.11 15.75
C GLN A 505 -6.94 12.00 14.62
N PHE A 506 -6.99 12.97 13.70
CA PHE A 506 -6.12 12.96 12.53
C PHE A 506 -4.96 13.95 12.69
N GLU A 507 -3.74 13.49 12.40
CA GLU A 507 -2.57 14.33 12.34
C GLU A 507 -2.51 15.03 10.97
N THR A 508 -2.83 16.32 10.94
CA THR A 508 -2.85 17.11 9.69
C THR A 508 -1.58 17.93 9.47
N PHE A 509 -0.53 17.74 10.27
CA PHE A 509 0.74 18.43 10.06
C PHE A 509 1.36 18.08 8.71
N SER A 510 1.92 19.07 8.05
CA SER A 510 2.58 18.96 6.76
C SER A 510 3.92 19.71 6.76
N ALA A 511 5.02 19.00 6.73
CA ALA A 511 6.34 19.61 6.63
C ALA A 511 6.49 20.47 5.36
N TRP A 512 5.77 20.15 4.29
CA TRP A 512 5.77 20.93 3.06
C TRP A 512 5.06 22.26 3.16
N LEU A 513 3.93 22.31 3.90
CA LEU A 513 3.10 23.50 4.05
C LEU A 513 3.42 24.28 5.32
N ASP A 514 3.52 23.59 6.46
CA ASP A 514 3.61 24.24 7.76
C ASP A 514 5.06 24.69 8.06
N ASP A 515 6.06 23.92 7.59
CA ASP A 515 7.51 24.26 7.64
C ASP A 515 8.04 24.68 6.26
N GLY A 516 7.28 25.42 5.50
CA GLY A 516 7.44 25.67 4.06
C GLY A 516 8.81 26.13 3.55
N TRP A 517 9.69 26.68 4.40
CA TRP A 517 11.05 27.05 4.05
C TRP A 517 12.05 25.89 4.18
N LEU A 518 11.72 24.82 4.95
CA LEU A 518 12.54 23.63 5.08
C LEU A 518 12.33 22.68 3.91
N THR A 519 13.38 21.93 3.58
CA THR A 519 13.35 20.83 2.59
C THR A 519 13.58 19.47 3.23
N GLU A 520 13.68 19.42 4.56
CA GLU A 520 13.87 18.18 5.29
C GLU A 520 12.61 17.30 5.21
N ALA A 521 12.82 16.02 4.91
CA ALA A 521 11.73 15.07 4.83
C ALA A 521 11.27 14.64 6.21
N SER A 522 9.96 14.59 6.43
CA SER A 522 9.37 14.02 7.64
C SER A 522 8.65 12.69 7.36
N GLN A 523 8.26 11.99 8.43
CA GLN A 523 7.56 10.72 8.31
C GLN A 523 6.11 10.95 7.84
N LEU A 524 5.68 10.15 6.88
CA LEU A 524 4.31 10.17 6.34
C LEU A 524 3.36 9.27 7.13
N ARG A 525 3.87 8.18 7.69
CA ARG A 525 3.08 7.19 8.46
C ARG A 525 3.44 7.24 9.93
N GLY A 526 2.50 6.91 10.79
CA GLY A 526 2.74 6.70 12.21
C GLY A 526 3.81 5.62 12.40
N GLY A 527 4.78 5.88 13.29
CA GLY A 527 6.00 5.10 13.39
C GLY A 527 5.76 3.62 13.65
N ASP A 528 5.97 2.80 12.63
CA ASP A 528 6.20 1.39 12.84
C ASP A 528 7.61 1.20 13.41
N THR A 529 7.70 0.46 14.48
CA THR A 529 8.96 -0.04 15.02
C THR A 529 9.61 -1.10 14.11
N GLY A 530 9.30 -1.03 12.82
CA GLY A 530 9.82 -1.91 11.78
C GLY A 530 11.18 -1.46 11.27
N ILE A 531 12.08 -2.40 11.02
CA ILE A 531 13.36 -2.19 10.36
C ILE A 531 13.46 -3.10 9.14
N THR A 532 13.91 -2.56 8.03
CA THR A 532 14.25 -3.37 6.86
C THR A 532 15.77 -3.60 6.88
N LEU A 533 16.19 -4.85 6.94
CA LEU A 533 17.59 -5.23 7.08
C LEU A 533 18.03 -6.27 6.05
N ILE A 534 19.34 -6.47 5.95
CA ILE A 534 20.01 -7.57 5.24
C ILE A 534 20.71 -8.42 6.28
N ARG A 535 20.79 -9.73 6.07
CA ARG A 535 21.54 -10.62 6.93
C ARG A 535 23.00 -10.70 6.45
N GLU A 536 23.95 -10.68 7.37
CA GLU A 536 25.34 -10.93 7.02
C GLU A 536 25.53 -12.33 6.40
N ASP A 537 24.71 -13.31 6.83
CA ASP A 537 24.72 -14.67 6.26
C ASP A 537 24.39 -14.70 4.77
N ASP A 538 23.76 -13.66 4.23
CA ASP A 538 23.35 -13.59 2.82
C ASP A 538 24.40 -12.92 1.92
N LEU A 539 25.42 -12.28 2.50
CA LEU A 539 26.38 -11.46 1.75
C LEU A 539 27.21 -12.29 0.75
N ASP A 540 27.61 -13.51 1.13
CA ASP A 540 28.38 -14.41 0.24
C ASP A 540 27.52 -14.86 -0.98
N GLU A 541 26.21 -14.97 -0.81
CA GLU A 541 25.27 -15.29 -1.88
C GLU A 541 25.04 -14.07 -2.78
N ILE A 542 24.91 -12.88 -2.18
CA ILE A 542 24.79 -11.60 -2.88
C ILE A 542 26.02 -11.36 -3.76
N GLU A 543 27.22 -11.53 -3.22
CA GLU A 543 28.48 -11.35 -3.97
C GLU A 543 28.58 -12.29 -5.18
N ARG A 544 28.16 -13.54 -5.03
CA ARG A 544 28.14 -14.50 -6.13
C ARG A 544 27.14 -14.16 -7.23
N GLU A 545 25.95 -13.67 -6.85
CA GLU A 545 24.91 -13.31 -7.81
C GLU A 545 25.23 -12.00 -8.54
N LEU A 546 25.83 -11.01 -7.88
CA LEU A 546 26.18 -9.72 -8.47
C LEU A 546 27.47 -9.75 -9.31
N GLY A 547 28.25 -10.84 -9.25
CA GLY A 547 29.47 -11.03 -10.01
C GLY A 547 30.67 -10.19 -9.56
N PRO A 548 31.88 -10.41 -10.14
CA PRO A 548 33.14 -9.85 -9.66
C PRO A 548 33.27 -8.32 -9.81
N GLU A 549 32.58 -7.69 -10.74
CA GLU A 549 32.61 -6.23 -10.90
C GLU A 549 31.82 -5.48 -9.82
N SER A 550 30.78 -6.11 -9.29
CA SER A 550 29.93 -5.60 -8.20
C SER A 550 30.29 -6.18 -6.84
N SER A 551 31.33 -7.01 -6.73
CA SER A 551 31.70 -7.74 -5.52
C SER A 551 32.21 -6.86 -4.37
N LYS A 552 32.52 -5.59 -4.62
CA LYS A 552 32.92 -4.66 -3.54
C LYS A 552 31.66 -4.07 -2.88
N PRO A 553 31.46 -4.23 -1.55
CA PRO A 553 30.32 -3.65 -0.82
C PRO A 553 30.12 -2.15 -1.04
N SER A 554 31.18 -1.42 -1.38
CA SER A 554 31.12 0.02 -1.70
C SER A 554 30.36 0.34 -3.01
N LYS A 555 30.14 -0.65 -3.89
CA LYS A 555 29.37 -0.52 -5.12
C LYS A 555 27.92 -1.00 -4.99
N TRP A 556 27.56 -1.55 -3.84
CA TRP A 556 26.20 -2.00 -3.61
C TRP A 556 25.25 -0.84 -3.42
N THR A 557 24.31 -0.74 -4.30
CA THR A 557 23.25 0.24 -4.21
C THR A 557 22.02 -0.36 -3.50
N SER A 558 21.17 0.49 -2.98
CA SER A 558 19.93 0.03 -2.36
C SER A 558 19.10 -0.83 -3.32
N ARG A 559 19.11 -0.51 -4.60
CA ARG A 559 18.39 -1.23 -5.67
C ARG A 559 18.85 -2.68 -5.81
N LEU A 560 20.15 -2.90 -5.95
CA LEU A 560 20.72 -4.25 -6.09
C LEU A 560 20.41 -5.14 -4.89
N LEU A 561 20.25 -4.54 -3.72
CA LEU A 561 20.04 -5.26 -2.46
C LEU A 561 18.57 -5.48 -2.08
N VAL A 562 17.61 -4.79 -2.72
CA VAL A 562 16.17 -4.97 -2.46
C VAL A 562 15.74 -6.44 -2.44
N PRO A 563 16.15 -7.33 -3.38
CA PRO A 563 15.74 -8.74 -3.37
C PRO A 563 16.05 -9.48 -2.08
N TRP A 564 17.08 -9.04 -1.35
CA TRP A 564 17.61 -9.68 -0.15
C TRP A 564 17.09 -9.05 1.15
N THR A 565 16.39 -7.92 1.04
CA THR A 565 15.89 -7.20 2.21
C THR A 565 14.78 -7.96 2.92
N ILE A 566 14.82 -7.91 4.25
CA ILE A 566 13.83 -8.54 5.14
C ILE A 566 13.26 -7.48 6.07
N PRO A 567 11.93 -7.24 6.06
CA PRO A 567 11.29 -6.41 7.07
C PRO A 567 11.18 -7.18 8.40
N MET A 568 11.66 -6.60 9.47
CA MET A 568 11.63 -7.16 10.83
C MET A 568 11.04 -6.14 11.80
N LEU A 569 10.45 -6.60 12.90
CA LEU A 569 10.18 -5.71 14.03
C LEU A 569 11.50 -5.30 14.66
N TYR A 570 11.64 -4.01 15.01
CA TYR A 570 12.82 -3.53 15.70
C TYR A 570 12.97 -4.25 17.04
N ARG A 571 14.15 -4.79 17.29
CA ARG A 571 14.50 -5.39 18.57
C ARG A 571 15.29 -4.39 19.40
N ARG A 572 14.86 -4.09 20.62
CA ARG A 572 15.59 -3.21 21.54
C ARG A 572 17.02 -3.73 21.72
N GLY A 573 17.99 -2.84 21.53
CA GLY A 573 19.42 -3.20 21.58
C GLY A 573 19.99 -3.74 20.26
N PHE A 574 19.21 -3.82 19.17
CA PHE A 574 19.75 -4.13 17.86
C PHE A 574 20.74 -3.04 17.42
N GLN A 575 21.96 -3.45 17.14
CA GLN A 575 22.97 -2.61 16.51
C GLN A 575 23.40 -3.26 15.20
N PRO A 576 23.30 -2.54 14.07
CA PRO A 576 23.79 -3.06 12.80
C PRO A 576 25.32 -3.14 12.83
N MET A 577 25.90 -4.20 12.28
CA MET A 577 27.36 -4.31 12.14
C MET A 577 27.91 -3.25 11.18
N ARG A 578 27.18 -2.97 10.11
CA ARG A 578 27.50 -2.00 9.07
C ARG A 578 26.24 -1.65 8.28
N GLN A 579 26.38 -0.78 7.32
CA GLN A 579 25.35 -0.57 6.30
C GLN A 579 25.82 -1.08 4.95
N ALA A 580 24.90 -1.61 4.16
CA ALA A 580 25.13 -2.00 2.78
C ALA A 580 23.99 -1.41 1.91
N GLY A 581 24.34 -0.61 0.91
CA GLY A 581 23.36 0.07 0.04
C GLY A 581 22.27 0.84 0.79
N GLY A 582 22.61 1.39 1.97
CA GLY A 582 21.65 2.10 2.82
C GLY A 582 20.80 1.21 3.75
N TYR A 583 20.95 -0.13 3.70
CA TYR A 583 20.28 -1.05 4.62
C TYR A 583 21.20 -1.47 5.77
N PRO A 584 20.69 -1.51 7.02
CA PRO A 584 21.43 -2.08 8.14
C PRO A 584 21.67 -3.57 7.95
N VAL A 585 22.88 -4.03 8.22
CA VAL A 585 23.29 -5.44 8.13
C VAL A 585 23.23 -6.06 9.53
N ALA A 586 22.39 -7.08 9.69
CA ALA A 586 22.30 -7.86 10.93
C ALA A 586 23.45 -8.86 11.04
N ALA A 587 24.07 -8.92 12.23
CA ALA A 587 25.22 -9.79 12.50
C ALA A 587 24.94 -11.27 12.13
N ARG A 588 25.98 -11.98 11.70
CA ARG A 588 25.91 -13.40 11.35
C ARG A 588 25.26 -14.22 12.45
N GLY A 589 24.28 -15.02 12.07
CA GLY A 589 23.53 -15.87 13.00
C GLY A 589 22.55 -15.16 13.93
N SER A 590 22.42 -13.82 13.91
CA SER A 590 21.45 -13.10 14.76
C SER A 590 20.01 -13.22 14.26
N VAL A 591 19.81 -13.46 12.96
CA VAL A 591 18.53 -13.69 12.30
C VAL A 591 18.54 -15.05 11.65
N ALA A 592 17.69 -15.97 12.14
CA ALA A 592 17.43 -17.24 11.49
C ALA A 592 16.54 -17.01 10.27
N TYR A 593 16.79 -17.73 9.18
CA TYR A 593 16.00 -17.64 7.94
C TYR A 593 15.87 -19.00 7.28
N SER A 594 14.68 -19.30 6.81
CA SER A 594 14.45 -20.34 5.82
C SER A 594 13.49 -19.85 4.73
N VAL A 595 13.56 -20.47 3.57
CA VAL A 595 12.67 -20.14 2.44
C VAL A 595 11.22 -20.56 2.74
N GLU A 596 11.03 -21.55 3.62
CA GLU A 596 9.72 -22.07 4.01
C GLU A 596 9.02 -21.23 5.06
N GLU A 597 9.76 -20.72 6.05
CA GLU A 597 9.21 -20.10 7.25
C GLU A 597 9.52 -18.59 7.38
N GLY A 598 10.47 -18.06 6.57
CA GLY A 598 10.92 -16.68 6.65
C GLY A 598 11.90 -16.44 7.81
N ALA A 599 11.95 -15.19 8.28
CA ALA A 599 12.93 -14.71 9.26
C ALA A 599 12.39 -14.63 10.69
N THR A 600 13.26 -15.00 11.64
CA THR A 600 13.02 -14.82 13.09
C THR A 600 14.30 -14.32 13.78
N TRP A 601 14.16 -13.45 14.78
CA TRP A 601 15.27 -13.14 15.66
C TRP A 601 15.69 -14.38 16.46
N ARG A 602 16.97 -14.71 16.45
CA ARG A 602 17.46 -15.71 17.40
C ARG A 602 17.48 -15.10 18.82
N THR A 603 16.94 -15.84 19.76
CA THR A 603 17.17 -15.53 21.18
C THR A 603 18.63 -15.83 21.48
N ASN A 604 19.38 -14.84 22.01
CA ASN A 604 20.68 -15.14 22.61
C ASN A 604 20.39 -16.08 23.80
N THR A 605 20.59 -17.36 23.63
CA THR A 605 20.83 -18.26 24.74
C THR A 605 22.27 -18.01 25.18
N ASN A 606 22.44 -17.10 26.18
CA ASN A 606 23.59 -17.16 27.05
C ASN A 606 23.34 -18.22 28.08
#